data_b6f941910ab840377cb6598818d765dd
#
_entry.id   b6f941910ab840377cb6598818d765dd
#
_cell.length_a   1.000
_cell.length_b   1.000
_cell.length_c   1.000
_cell.angle_alpha   90.00
_cell.angle_beta   90.00
_cell.angle_gamma   90.00
#
_symmetry.space_group_name_H-M   'P 1'
#
loop_
_entity.id
_entity.type
_entity.pdbx_description
1 polymer ?
#
loop_
_entity_poly.entity_id
_entity_poly.type
_entity_poly.pdbx_seq_one_letter_code
_entity_poly.pdbx_strand_id
1 'polypeptide(L)' 'MSKQQFLDNLEQLQTDYAECKINTEQFEDGLKKLGISTEEVIFEVEAAEEARYEYKLDQAKKKE' A
#
# COMPACT_ATOMS: atom_id res chain seq x y z
N MET A 1 -16.23 12.13 3.85
CA MET A 1 -15.81 11.10 2.87
C MET A 1 -16.76 9.90 2.94
N SER A 2 -17.26 9.45 1.81
CA SER A 2 -18.15 8.28 1.79
C SER A 2 -17.31 7.00 2.00
N LYS A 3 -18.00 5.92 2.38
CA LYS A 3 -17.37 4.62 2.57
C LYS A 3 -16.67 4.16 1.28
N GLN A 4 -17.32 4.38 0.14
CA GLN A 4 -16.76 3.99 -1.15
C GLN A 4 -15.48 4.77 -1.47
N GLN A 5 -15.47 6.08 -1.20
CA GLN A 5 -14.28 6.90 -1.41
C GLN A 5 -13.12 6.45 -0.51
N PHE A 6 -13.44 6.10 0.73
CA PHE A 6 -12.44 5.58 1.66
C PHE A 6 -11.80 4.30 1.11
N LEU A 7 -12.63 3.36 0.67
CA LEU A 7 -12.14 2.09 0.13
C LEU A 7 -11.33 2.29 -1.15
N ASP A 8 -11.79 3.19 -2.02
CA ASP A 8 -11.08 3.49 -3.27
C ASP A 8 -9.70 4.10 -2.98
N ASN A 9 -9.64 5.04 -2.04
CA ASN A 9 -8.38 5.67 -1.67
C ASN A 9 -7.42 4.67 -1.02
N LEU A 10 -7.95 3.81 -0.18
CA LEU A 10 -7.14 2.77 0.47
C LEU A 10 -6.57 1.81 -0.57
N GLU A 11 -7.41 1.36 -1.49
CA GLU A 11 -6.98 0.47 -2.56
C GLU A 11 -5.91 1.12 -3.43
N GLN A 12 -6.09 2.40 -3.74
CA GLN A 12 -5.12 3.14 -4.55
C GLN A 12 -3.76 3.22 -3.87
N LEU A 13 -3.75 3.50 -2.55
CA LEU A 13 -2.52 3.54 -1.78
C LEU A 13 -1.82 2.17 -1.76
N GLN A 14 -2.57 1.12 -1.55
CA GLN A 14 -2.04 -0.23 -1.53
C GLN A 14 -1.42 -0.61 -2.88
N THR A 15 -2.10 -0.27 -3.96
CA THR A 15 -1.63 -0.54 -5.31
C THR A 15 -0.36 0.25 -5.61
N ASP A 16 -0.36 1.55 -5.31
CA ASP A 16 0.80 2.40 -5.55
C ASP A 16 2.02 1.91 -4.80
N TYR A 17 1.83 1.50 -3.56
CA TYR A 17 2.93 0.98 -2.76
C TYR A 17 3.43 -0.36 -3.30
N ALA A 18 2.51 -1.27 -3.65
CA ALA A 18 2.88 -2.58 -4.20
C ALA A 18 3.65 -2.44 -5.51
N GLU A 19 3.28 -1.46 -6.34
CA GLU A 19 3.95 -1.19 -7.60
C GLU A 19 5.18 -0.29 -7.47
N CYS A 20 5.56 0.04 -6.23
CA CYS A 20 6.74 0.86 -5.94
C CYS A 20 6.64 2.30 -6.45
N LYS A 21 5.42 2.82 -6.62
CA LYS A 21 5.19 4.20 -7.05
C LYS A 21 5.36 5.19 -5.90
N ILE A 22 5.14 4.74 -4.67
CA ILE A 22 5.34 5.53 -3.46
C ILE A 22 6.21 4.74 -2.49
N ASN A 23 6.88 5.44 -1.57
CA ASN A 23 7.71 4.79 -0.57
C ASN A 23 6.88 4.51 0.70
N THR A 24 7.52 3.84 1.68
CA THR A 24 6.86 3.47 2.93
C THR A 24 6.32 4.69 3.68
N GLU A 25 7.12 5.75 3.75
CA GLU A 25 6.72 6.98 4.44
C GLU A 25 5.49 7.60 3.81
N GLN A 26 5.46 7.66 2.48
CA GLN A 26 4.31 8.19 1.76
C GLN A 26 3.07 7.34 1.96
N PHE A 27 3.24 6.03 1.98
CA PHE A 27 2.15 5.10 2.22
C PHE A 27 1.57 5.28 3.62
N GLU A 28 2.44 5.34 4.64
CA GLU A 28 1.99 5.56 6.02
C GLU A 28 1.27 6.90 6.18
N ASP A 29 1.81 7.94 5.58
CA ASP A 29 1.20 9.27 5.64
C ASP A 29 -0.19 9.26 5.01
N GLY A 30 -0.33 8.62 3.86
CA GLY A 30 -1.63 8.49 3.20
C GLY A 30 -2.64 7.75 4.04
N LEU A 31 -2.22 6.67 4.70
CA LEU A 31 -3.10 5.90 5.58
C LEU A 31 -3.56 6.73 6.78
N LYS A 32 -2.65 7.51 7.36
CA LYS A 32 -2.98 8.39 8.49
C LYS A 32 -3.98 9.46 8.07
N LYS A 33 -3.83 9.99 6.87
CA LYS A 33 -4.77 10.99 6.33
C LYS A 33 -6.16 10.42 6.13
N LEU A 34 -6.27 9.12 5.89
CA LEU A 34 -7.56 8.45 5.80
C LEU A 34 -8.21 8.21 7.17
N GLY A 35 -7.49 8.47 8.25
CA GLY A 35 -8.00 8.27 9.60
C GLY A 35 -7.75 6.87 10.16
N ILE A 36 -6.83 6.14 9.56
CA ILE A 36 -6.49 4.79 10.02
C ILE A 36 -5.61 4.89 11.26
N SER A 37 -5.88 4.06 12.27
CA SER A 37 -5.13 4.08 13.53
C SER A 37 -3.68 3.64 13.31
N THR A 38 -2.79 4.03 14.23
CA THR A 38 -1.37 3.68 14.14
C THR A 38 -1.15 2.17 14.08
N GLU A 39 -1.90 1.41 14.87
CA GLU A 39 -1.78 -0.04 14.87
C GLU A 39 -2.17 -0.64 13.52
N GLU A 40 -3.26 -0.15 12.94
CA GLU A 40 -3.70 -0.60 11.63
C GLU A 40 -2.74 -0.15 10.53
N VAL A 41 -2.13 1.03 10.67
CA VAL A 41 -1.12 1.50 9.72
C VAL A 41 0.05 0.51 9.69
N ILE A 42 0.53 0.07 10.85
CA ILE A 42 1.62 -0.90 10.93
C ILE A 42 1.22 -2.21 10.25
N PHE A 43 0.01 -2.68 10.50
CA PHE A 43 -0.50 -3.91 9.91
C PHE A 43 -0.59 -3.80 8.39
N GLU A 44 -1.11 -2.66 7.90
CA GLU A 44 -1.25 -2.42 6.46
C GLU A 44 0.12 -2.33 5.78
N VAL A 45 1.09 -1.70 6.44
CA VAL A 45 2.45 -1.60 5.91
C VAL A 45 3.07 -2.99 5.77
N GLU A 46 2.93 -3.84 6.77
CA GLU A 46 3.46 -5.20 6.72
C GLU A 46 2.83 -6.01 5.59
N ALA A 47 1.51 -5.93 5.45
CA ALA A 47 0.80 -6.63 4.38
C ALA A 47 1.21 -6.10 3.00
N ALA A 48 1.35 -4.78 2.88
CA ALA A 48 1.73 -4.15 1.63
C ALA A 48 3.19 -4.45 1.24
N GLU A 49 4.08 -4.57 2.23
CA GLU A 49 5.47 -4.95 1.97
C GLU A 49 5.54 -6.36 1.39
N GLU A 50 4.71 -7.26 1.88
CA GLU A 50 4.64 -8.61 1.36
C GLU A 50 4.17 -8.60 -0.10
N ALA A 51 3.14 -7.81 -0.42
CA ALA A 51 2.65 -7.66 -1.78
C ALA A 51 3.72 -7.05 -2.69
N ARG A 52 4.47 -6.07 -2.17
CA ARG A 52 5.56 -5.42 -2.90
C ARG A 52 6.68 -6.41 -3.21
N TYR A 53 6.99 -7.27 -2.27
CA TYR A 53 7.99 -8.31 -2.45
C TYR A 53 7.57 -9.28 -3.57
N GLU A 54 6.31 -9.71 -3.55
CA GLU A 54 5.79 -10.60 -4.59
C GLU A 54 5.82 -9.93 -5.97
N TYR A 55 5.50 -8.64 -6.02
CA TYR A 55 5.54 -7.88 -7.27
C TYR A 55 6.97 -7.86 -7.84
N LYS A 56 7.96 -7.63 -6.99
CA LYS A 56 9.36 -7.62 -7.43
C LYS A 56 9.82 -8.98 -7.92
N LEU A 57 9.39 -10.06 -7.27
CA LEU A 57 9.72 -11.40 -7.70
C LEU A 57 9.11 -11.70 -9.06
N ASP A 58 7.86 -11.29 -9.28
CA ASP A 58 7.17 -11.49 -10.54
C ASP A 58 7.87 -10.73 -11.66
N GLN A 59 8.30 -9.49 -11.41
CA GLN A 59 9.03 -8.70 -12.40
C GLN A 59 10.37 -9.34 -12.74
N ALA A 60 11.07 -9.88 -11.76
CA ALA A 60 12.32 -10.56 -11.98
C ALA A 60 12.15 -11.81 -12.87
N LYS A 61 11.09 -12.56 -12.64
CA LYS A 61 10.78 -13.72 -13.45
C LYS A 61 10.45 -13.37 -14.90
N LYS A 62 9.77 -12.25 -15.10
CA LYS A 62 9.39 -11.82 -16.45
C LYS A 62 10.58 -11.38 -17.29
N LYS A 63 11.70 -11.03 -16.66
CA LYS A 63 12.90 -10.61 -17.39
C LYS A 63 13.73 -11.77 -17.89
N GLU A 64 13.41 -12.95 -17.48
CA GLU A 64 14.05 -14.15 -17.99
C GLU A 64 13.30 -14.67 -19.23
#